data_7435edff4179d0a56741a10b56b1d155
#
_entry.id   7435edff4179d0a56741a10b56b1d155
#
_cell.length_a   1.000
_cell.length_b   1.000
_cell.length_c   1.000
_cell.angle_alpha   90.00
_cell.angle_beta   90.00
_cell.angle_gamma   90.00
#
_symmetry.space_group_name_H-M   'P 1'
#
loop_
_entity.id
_entity.type
_entity.pdbx_description
1 polymer ?
#
loop_
_entity_poly.entity_id
_entity_poly.type
_entity_poly.pdbx_seq_one_letter_code
_entity_poly.pdbx_strand_id
1 'polypeptide(L)'
;MKQLSTENGVKFIFNKSVTKINIKDNKVCSVDLNDGQRYQSKTVLFNGDPRNFREGNLGSNLKNIMKKTATEPRSLSAYVWSFASETTGVELAHHNVFFNENYKNEFDSISAGQIAKDPTLYICKQEKGLKSSSKNRFEIIINAPSLTQNKITATKEYDLCKERTFQKLSKMGIYFKNKPNSHNLATPRAFERLAPGADGSIYGLSPERLLSTFQRPSTKTKIKGLYLAGGGTHPGPGLPMAALSGKHAAEMIKRDLALI
;
A
#
# COMPACT_ATOMS: atom_id res chain seq x y z
N MET A 1 -13.53 -2.81 -14.29
CA MET A 1 -14.18 -3.16 -13.00
C MET A 1 -15.25 -2.16 -12.58
N LYS A 2 -14.97 -0.82 -12.50
CA LYS A 2 -15.98 0.18 -12.09
C LYS A 2 -17.26 0.10 -12.92
N GLN A 3 -17.15 0.12 -14.26
CA GLN A 3 -18.30 0.02 -15.17
C GLN A 3 -19.15 -1.22 -14.87
N LEU A 4 -18.53 -2.41 -14.86
CA LEU A 4 -19.21 -3.67 -14.56
C LEU A 4 -19.90 -3.65 -13.19
N SER A 5 -19.26 -3.08 -12.17
CA SER A 5 -19.88 -2.96 -10.84
C SER A 5 -21.11 -2.03 -10.87
N THR A 6 -21.02 -0.90 -11.61
CA THR A 6 -22.15 0.03 -11.75
C THR A 6 -23.33 -0.63 -12.46
N GLU A 7 -23.07 -1.40 -13.53
CA GLU A 7 -24.09 -2.18 -14.25
C GLU A 7 -24.79 -3.21 -13.35
N ASN A 8 -24.08 -3.69 -12.30
CA ASN A 8 -24.63 -4.57 -11.26
C ASN A 8 -25.18 -3.81 -10.03
N GLY A 9 -25.46 -2.52 -10.16
CA GLY A 9 -26.15 -1.73 -9.14
C GLY A 9 -25.26 -1.17 -8.04
N VAL A 10 -23.92 -1.29 -8.12
CA VAL A 10 -23.00 -0.71 -7.13
C VAL A 10 -22.98 0.81 -7.26
N LYS A 11 -23.22 1.50 -6.15
CA LYS A 11 -23.10 2.94 -6.04
C LYS A 11 -21.73 3.32 -5.49
N PHE A 12 -21.03 4.20 -6.20
CA PHE A 12 -19.72 4.72 -5.78
C PHE A 12 -19.87 6.10 -5.14
N ILE A 13 -19.32 6.27 -3.95
CA ILE A 13 -19.26 7.54 -3.24
C ILE A 13 -17.78 7.91 -3.11
N PHE A 14 -17.37 8.96 -3.81
CA PHE A 14 -16.00 9.44 -3.83
C PHE A 14 -15.81 10.65 -2.92
N ASN A 15 -14.54 10.94 -2.58
CA ASN A 15 -14.14 12.09 -1.76
C ASN A 15 -14.79 12.09 -0.36
N LYS A 16 -15.11 10.91 0.16
CA LYS A 16 -15.67 10.70 1.50
C LYS A 16 -14.86 9.65 2.23
N SER A 17 -14.64 9.88 3.53
CA SER A 17 -13.96 8.95 4.41
C SER A 17 -14.92 8.41 5.46
N VAL A 18 -14.87 7.10 5.70
CA VAL A 18 -15.57 6.49 6.84
C VAL A 18 -14.80 6.85 8.10
N THR A 19 -15.47 7.49 9.05
CA THR A 19 -14.91 7.91 10.35
C THR A 19 -15.29 6.96 11.48
N LYS A 20 -16.38 6.20 11.30
CA LYS A 20 -16.84 5.26 12.34
C LYS A 20 -17.66 4.12 11.74
N ILE A 21 -17.45 2.92 12.28
CA ILE A 21 -18.36 1.78 12.08
C ILE A 21 -19.15 1.60 13.38
N ASN A 22 -20.46 1.76 13.30
CA ASN A 22 -21.35 1.65 14.45
C ASN A 22 -21.78 0.20 14.68
N ILE A 23 -21.71 -0.21 15.93
CA ILE A 23 -22.02 -1.58 16.38
C ILE A 23 -23.04 -1.52 17.51
N LYS A 24 -24.06 -2.34 17.41
CA LYS A 24 -25.04 -2.59 18.46
C LYS A 24 -25.19 -4.11 18.65
N ASP A 25 -25.20 -4.59 19.89
CA ASP A 25 -25.35 -6.00 20.23
C ASP A 25 -24.39 -6.92 19.45
N ASN A 26 -23.11 -6.51 19.36
CA ASN A 26 -22.05 -7.19 18.62
C ASN A 26 -22.33 -7.37 17.10
N LYS A 27 -23.17 -6.50 16.50
CA LYS A 27 -23.53 -6.51 15.08
C LYS A 27 -23.30 -5.13 14.47
N VAL A 28 -22.86 -5.09 13.22
CA VAL A 28 -22.80 -3.84 12.43
C VAL A 28 -24.21 -3.30 12.25
N CYS A 29 -24.37 -1.97 12.41
CA CYS A 29 -25.65 -1.30 12.15
C CYS A 29 -25.53 -0.12 11.17
N SER A 30 -24.42 0.59 11.14
CA SER A 30 -24.20 1.70 10.20
C SER A 30 -22.74 2.10 10.10
N VAL A 31 -22.44 2.96 9.11
CA VAL A 31 -21.16 3.67 8.98
C VAL A 31 -21.41 5.17 8.94
N ASP A 32 -20.52 5.93 9.58
CA ASP A 32 -20.54 7.39 9.56
C ASP A 32 -19.42 7.91 8.67
N LEU A 33 -19.72 8.94 7.89
CA LEU A 33 -18.76 9.62 7.03
C LEU A 33 -18.26 10.93 7.65
N ASN A 34 -17.18 11.45 7.09
CA ASN A 34 -16.53 12.70 7.53
C ASN A 34 -17.38 13.96 7.33
N ASP A 35 -18.45 13.90 6.54
CA ASP A 35 -19.42 14.99 6.33
C ASP A 35 -20.68 14.89 7.21
N GLY A 36 -20.70 13.96 8.13
CA GLY A 36 -21.82 13.70 9.03
C GLY A 36 -22.90 12.77 8.46
N GLN A 37 -22.82 12.36 7.20
CA GLN A 37 -23.77 11.40 6.64
C GLN A 37 -23.60 10.04 7.29
N ARG A 38 -24.72 9.33 7.46
CA ARG A 38 -24.79 7.97 8.02
C ARG A 38 -25.49 7.04 7.06
N TYR A 39 -24.85 5.89 6.81
CA TYR A 39 -25.43 4.81 6.01
C TYR A 39 -25.75 3.62 6.89
N GLN A 40 -27.02 3.25 6.94
CA GLN A 40 -27.47 2.04 7.61
C GLN A 40 -27.07 0.81 6.81
N SER A 41 -26.47 -0.18 7.46
CA SER A 41 -26.10 -1.44 6.83
C SER A 41 -25.99 -2.55 7.87
N LYS A 42 -26.45 -3.74 7.50
CA LYS A 42 -26.26 -4.97 8.29
C LYS A 42 -24.91 -5.64 8.00
N THR A 43 -24.23 -5.21 6.94
CA THR A 43 -22.95 -5.78 6.48
C THR A 43 -22.00 -4.68 6.06
N VAL A 44 -20.77 -4.75 6.52
CA VAL A 44 -19.66 -3.90 6.08
C VAL A 44 -18.49 -4.79 5.67
N LEU A 45 -18.00 -4.59 4.46
CA LEU A 45 -16.74 -5.15 3.99
C LEU A 45 -15.67 -4.05 4.03
N PHE A 46 -14.73 -4.19 4.96
CA PHE A 46 -13.64 -3.25 5.11
C PHE A 46 -12.43 -3.68 4.26
N ASN A 47 -12.03 -2.83 3.32
CA ASN A 47 -10.89 -3.05 2.44
C ASN A 47 -9.69 -2.13 2.74
N GLY A 48 -9.69 -1.44 3.88
CA GLY A 48 -8.55 -0.66 4.36
C GLY A 48 -7.55 -1.53 5.15
N ASP A 49 -6.49 -0.91 5.65
CA ASP A 49 -5.52 -1.63 6.48
C ASP A 49 -6.15 -2.00 7.84
N PRO A 50 -6.08 -3.28 8.28
CA PRO A 50 -6.63 -3.75 9.55
C PRO A 50 -6.08 -3.01 10.79
N ARG A 51 -4.92 -2.35 10.69
CA ARG A 51 -4.35 -1.51 11.75
C ARG A 51 -5.29 -0.38 12.17
N ASN A 52 -6.15 0.10 11.25
CA ASN A 52 -7.16 1.12 11.57
C ASN A 52 -8.08 0.73 12.73
N PHE A 53 -8.41 -0.54 12.86
CA PHE A 53 -9.20 -1.00 14.01
C PHE A 53 -8.40 -0.88 15.29
N ARG A 54 -7.15 -1.33 15.31
CA ARG A 54 -6.30 -1.29 16.51
C ARG A 54 -6.02 0.14 16.97
N GLU A 55 -5.80 1.05 16.06
CA GLU A 55 -5.58 2.48 16.35
C GLU A 55 -6.89 3.19 16.77
N GLY A 56 -8.05 2.57 16.52
CA GLY A 56 -9.36 3.13 16.87
C GLY A 56 -9.87 4.17 15.88
N ASN A 57 -9.28 4.23 14.68
CA ASN A 57 -9.67 5.17 13.63
C ASN A 57 -11.11 4.96 13.12
N LEU A 58 -11.70 3.82 13.41
CA LEU A 58 -13.06 3.43 13.02
C LEU A 58 -14.01 3.24 14.23
N GLY A 59 -13.61 3.76 15.38
CA GLY A 59 -14.37 3.68 16.64
C GLY A 59 -13.59 2.93 17.74
N SER A 60 -13.59 3.50 18.95
CA SER A 60 -12.83 2.95 20.10
C SER A 60 -13.30 1.56 20.53
N ASN A 61 -14.57 1.25 20.32
CA ASN A 61 -15.17 -0.06 20.61
C ASN A 61 -14.64 -1.19 19.69
N LEU A 62 -13.95 -0.84 18.61
CA LEU A 62 -13.38 -1.80 17.66
C LEU A 62 -11.89 -2.10 17.90
N LYS A 63 -11.21 -1.41 18.81
CA LYS A 63 -9.77 -1.58 19.06
C LYS A 63 -9.36 -3.03 19.37
N ASN A 64 -10.19 -3.76 20.05
CA ASN A 64 -9.90 -5.12 20.52
C ASN A 64 -10.23 -6.23 19.51
N ILE A 65 -10.73 -5.90 18.33
CA ILE A 65 -11.03 -6.92 17.32
C ILE A 65 -9.77 -7.41 16.58
N MET A 66 -8.70 -6.60 16.58
CA MET A 66 -7.41 -6.93 15.95
C MET A 66 -6.32 -7.15 16.99
N LYS A 67 -5.60 -8.26 16.88
CA LYS A 67 -4.40 -8.52 17.67
C LYS A 67 -3.22 -7.68 17.14
N LYS A 68 -2.30 -7.27 18.01
CA LYS A 68 -1.06 -6.58 17.61
C LYS A 68 -0.25 -7.41 16.63
N THR A 69 -0.12 -8.71 16.86
CA THR A 69 0.61 -9.64 15.98
C THR A 69 0.04 -9.76 14.56
N ALA A 70 -1.22 -9.39 14.35
CA ALA A 70 -1.87 -9.38 13.04
C ALA A 70 -1.60 -8.10 12.23
N THR A 71 -1.01 -7.07 12.84
CA THR A 71 -0.80 -5.76 12.23
C THR A 71 0.65 -5.25 12.35
N GLU A 72 1.48 -5.86 13.19
CA GLU A 72 2.87 -5.46 13.45
C GLU A 72 3.83 -6.65 13.61
N PRO A 73 5.11 -6.47 13.24
CA PRO A 73 5.72 -5.26 12.71
C PRO A 73 5.21 -4.91 11.30
N ARG A 74 5.38 -3.64 10.91
CA ARG A 74 4.99 -3.19 9.54
C ARG A 74 6.03 -3.64 8.53
N SER A 75 5.56 -3.89 7.31
CA SER A 75 6.44 -4.13 6.17
C SER A 75 7.11 -2.84 5.72
N LEU A 76 8.06 -2.97 4.83
CA LEU A 76 8.69 -1.84 4.17
C LEU A 76 7.66 -0.97 3.44
N SER A 77 8.06 0.27 3.23
CA SER A 77 7.50 1.21 2.27
C SER A 77 8.38 1.30 1.03
N ALA A 78 8.15 2.28 0.18
CA ALA A 78 8.96 2.56 -1.00
C ALA A 78 9.08 4.07 -1.26
N TYR A 79 10.13 4.44 -1.98
CA TYR A 79 10.18 5.68 -2.75
C TYR A 79 10.03 5.31 -4.22
N VAL A 80 9.10 5.97 -4.91
CA VAL A 80 8.78 5.64 -6.30
C VAL A 80 8.86 6.90 -7.16
N TRP A 81 9.82 6.91 -8.08
CA TRP A 81 9.92 7.93 -9.11
C TRP A 81 9.07 7.53 -10.31
N SER A 82 8.20 8.41 -10.77
CA SER A 82 7.38 8.21 -11.98
C SER A 82 7.54 9.40 -12.91
N PHE A 83 8.17 9.23 -14.07
CA PHE A 83 8.46 10.32 -15.00
C PHE A 83 8.66 9.83 -16.44
N ALA A 84 8.70 10.77 -17.38
CA ALA A 84 9.02 10.49 -18.78
C ALA A 84 10.35 11.15 -19.18
N SER A 85 11.23 10.38 -19.83
CA SER A 85 12.54 10.87 -20.29
C SER A 85 13.05 10.08 -21.50
N GLU A 86 14.04 10.66 -22.19
CA GLU A 86 14.97 9.92 -23.01
C GLU A 86 16.13 9.44 -22.14
N THR A 87 16.73 8.30 -22.48
CA THR A 87 17.91 7.75 -21.79
C THR A 87 19.07 7.59 -22.75
N THR A 88 20.27 7.74 -22.20
CA THR A 88 21.53 7.43 -22.89
C THR A 88 22.40 6.54 -22.03
N GLY A 89 23.40 5.89 -22.62
CA GLY A 89 24.28 4.95 -21.94
C GLY A 89 23.76 3.51 -22.05
N VAL A 90 23.72 2.79 -20.94
CA VAL A 90 23.29 1.39 -20.91
C VAL A 90 21.83 1.24 -21.35
N GLU A 91 21.58 0.32 -22.27
CA GLU A 91 20.24 0.00 -22.72
C GLU A 91 19.45 -0.71 -21.61
N LEU A 92 18.24 -0.21 -21.35
CA LEU A 92 17.34 -0.77 -20.33
C LEU A 92 16.31 -1.69 -20.98
N ALA A 93 16.15 -2.88 -20.42
CA ALA A 93 15.02 -3.76 -20.69
C ALA A 93 13.72 -3.20 -20.08
N HIS A 94 12.59 -3.89 -20.26
CA HIS A 94 11.33 -3.50 -19.62
C HIS A 94 11.44 -3.52 -18.08
N HIS A 95 12.05 -4.55 -17.53
CA HIS A 95 12.33 -4.70 -16.10
C HIS A 95 13.83 -4.83 -15.87
N ASN A 96 14.36 -4.03 -14.95
CA ASN A 96 15.78 -4.01 -14.60
C ASN A 96 15.91 -3.95 -13.07
N VAL A 97 16.87 -4.69 -12.53
CA VAL A 97 17.20 -4.63 -11.10
C VAL A 97 18.70 -4.41 -10.96
N PHE A 98 19.07 -3.39 -10.22
CA PHE A 98 20.45 -3.05 -9.90
C PHE A 98 20.67 -3.26 -8.40
N PHE A 99 21.23 -4.39 -8.05
CA PHE A 99 21.50 -4.74 -6.66
C PHE A 99 22.62 -3.86 -6.08
N ASN A 100 22.64 -3.75 -4.78
CA ASN A 100 23.78 -3.20 -4.05
C ASN A 100 24.85 -4.29 -3.83
N GLU A 101 26.04 -3.87 -3.45
CA GLU A 101 27.15 -4.80 -3.14
C GLU A 101 26.94 -5.53 -1.81
N ASN A 102 26.23 -4.92 -0.87
CA ASN A 102 25.99 -5.50 0.46
C ASN A 102 24.51 -5.41 0.84
N TYR A 103 23.78 -6.47 0.50
CA TYR A 103 22.37 -6.64 0.79
C TYR A 103 22.00 -6.37 2.25
N LYS A 104 22.81 -6.84 3.22
CA LYS A 104 22.53 -6.65 4.63
C LYS A 104 22.52 -5.18 5.03
N ASN A 105 23.46 -4.38 4.52
CA ASN A 105 23.57 -2.96 4.84
C ASN A 105 22.34 -2.15 4.41
N GLU A 106 21.66 -2.54 3.33
CA GLU A 106 20.42 -1.90 2.91
C GLU A 106 19.33 -2.09 3.96
N PHE A 107 19.09 -3.32 4.37
CA PHE A 107 18.02 -3.64 5.33
C PHE A 107 18.34 -3.16 6.75
N ASP A 108 19.61 -3.17 7.16
CA ASP A 108 20.04 -2.57 8.42
C ASP A 108 19.77 -1.04 8.43
N SER A 109 20.03 -0.36 7.31
CA SER A 109 19.73 1.08 7.16
C SER A 109 18.22 1.34 7.24
N ILE A 110 17.41 0.56 6.53
CA ILE A 110 15.95 0.69 6.53
C ILE A 110 15.40 0.42 7.94
N SER A 111 15.88 -0.62 8.63
CA SER A 111 15.51 -0.94 10.01
C SER A 111 15.90 0.17 10.99
N ALA A 112 17.00 0.89 10.70
CA ALA A 112 17.40 2.09 11.43
C ALA A 112 16.59 3.36 11.07
N GLY A 113 15.61 3.25 10.16
CA GLY A 113 14.75 4.35 9.72
C GLY A 113 15.41 5.29 8.71
N GLN A 114 16.31 4.78 7.86
CA GLN A 114 17.05 5.58 6.89
C GLN A 114 16.95 4.99 5.47
N ILE A 115 17.15 5.83 4.47
CA ILE A 115 17.39 5.38 3.10
C ILE A 115 18.82 4.80 3.04
N ALA A 116 19.00 3.63 2.46
CA ALA A 116 20.31 3.03 2.27
C ALA A 116 21.24 3.95 1.45
N LYS A 117 22.54 3.99 1.77
CA LYS A 117 23.51 4.77 1.00
C LYS A 117 23.65 4.25 -0.43
N ASP A 118 23.62 2.94 -0.59
CA ASP A 118 23.61 2.23 -1.87
C ASP A 118 22.33 1.35 -1.94
N PRO A 119 21.17 1.93 -2.38
CA PRO A 119 19.93 1.18 -2.42
C PRO A 119 19.89 0.24 -3.62
N THR A 120 19.20 -0.90 -3.48
CA THR A 120 18.74 -1.66 -4.64
C THR A 120 17.75 -0.84 -5.44
N LEU A 121 17.94 -0.75 -6.76
CA LEU A 121 17.04 -0.04 -7.67
C LEU A 121 16.29 -1.02 -8.54
N TYR A 122 14.98 -0.95 -8.55
CA TYR A 122 14.15 -1.56 -9.58
C TYR A 122 13.70 -0.49 -10.56
N ILE A 123 13.87 -0.73 -11.87
CA ILE A 123 13.46 0.18 -12.93
C ILE A 123 12.53 -0.55 -13.88
N CYS A 124 11.31 -0.04 -14.02
CA CYS A 124 10.39 -0.40 -15.08
C CYS A 124 10.45 0.67 -16.18
N LYS A 125 10.90 0.28 -17.37
CA LYS A 125 10.84 1.08 -18.58
C LYS A 125 9.60 0.66 -19.36
N GLN A 126 8.55 1.47 -19.27
CA GLN A 126 7.33 1.20 -20.01
C GLN A 126 7.52 1.59 -21.47
N GLU A 127 7.25 0.66 -22.37
CA GLU A 127 7.34 0.90 -23.80
C GLU A 127 6.30 1.92 -24.28
N LYS A 128 6.62 2.55 -25.39
CA LYS A 128 5.80 3.57 -26.04
C LYS A 128 4.44 2.99 -26.45
N GLY A 129 3.42 3.23 -25.67
CA GLY A 129 2.04 2.91 -26.07
C GLY A 129 1.47 3.83 -27.15
N LEU A 130 2.18 4.91 -27.54
CA LEU A 130 1.78 5.90 -28.52
C LEU A 130 2.95 6.17 -29.46
N LYS A 131 2.74 5.97 -30.74
CA LYS A 131 3.73 6.05 -31.85
C LYS A 131 4.45 7.41 -32.03
N SER A 132 4.17 8.44 -31.24
CA SER A 132 4.65 9.81 -31.48
C SER A 132 5.60 10.40 -30.42
N SER A 133 5.93 9.68 -29.34
CA SER A 133 6.80 10.22 -28.29
C SER A 133 8.20 9.64 -28.34
N SER A 134 9.23 10.49 -28.36
CA SER A 134 10.64 10.09 -28.19
C SER A 134 10.96 9.67 -26.75
N LYS A 135 10.09 10.00 -25.79
CA LYS A 135 10.29 9.73 -24.35
C LYS A 135 9.67 8.40 -23.95
N ASN A 136 10.43 7.62 -23.19
CA ASN A 136 9.90 6.46 -22.46
C ASN A 136 9.38 6.89 -21.10
N ARG A 137 8.43 6.13 -20.54
CA ARG A 137 7.96 6.30 -19.17
C ARG A 137 8.75 5.37 -18.25
N PHE A 138 9.18 5.91 -17.13
CA PHE A 138 9.97 5.19 -16.16
C PHE A 138 9.28 5.19 -14.81
N GLU A 139 9.36 4.06 -14.15
CA GLU A 139 9.10 3.91 -12.74
C GLU A 139 10.35 3.34 -12.08
N ILE A 140 10.91 4.07 -11.09
CA ILE A 140 12.08 3.63 -10.35
C ILE A 140 11.68 3.48 -8.89
N ILE A 141 11.88 2.29 -8.34
CA ILE A 141 11.50 1.94 -6.96
C ILE A 141 12.73 1.65 -6.15
N ILE A 142 12.79 2.24 -4.96
CA ILE A 142 13.75 1.91 -3.90
C ILE A 142 13.01 1.61 -2.59
N ASN A 143 13.55 0.70 -1.80
CA ASN A 143 12.98 0.36 -0.51
C ASN A 143 13.05 1.53 0.47
N ALA A 144 12.02 1.67 1.29
CA ALA A 144 11.91 2.70 2.32
C ALA A 144 11.42 2.12 3.66
N PRO A 145 11.76 2.73 4.79
CA PRO A 145 11.13 2.40 6.07
C PRO A 145 9.67 2.83 6.09
N SER A 146 8.83 2.15 6.90
CA SER A 146 7.49 2.65 7.22
C SER A 146 7.56 3.98 7.99
N LEU A 147 6.47 4.73 8.08
CA LEU A 147 6.49 6.09 8.66
C LEU A 147 6.90 6.11 10.13
N THR A 148 6.42 5.16 10.93
CA THR A 148 6.81 5.05 12.35
C THR A 148 8.29 4.75 12.56
N GLN A 149 8.92 4.09 11.59
CA GLN A 149 10.35 3.80 11.59
C GLN A 149 11.17 4.92 10.97
N ASN A 150 10.59 5.72 10.06
CA ASN A 150 11.30 6.72 9.28
C ASN A 150 11.77 7.89 10.13
N LYS A 151 13.10 8.06 10.22
CA LYS A 151 13.75 9.16 10.91
C LYS A 151 14.09 10.35 10.01
N ILE A 152 13.73 10.26 8.72
CA ILE A 152 14.03 11.31 7.74
C ILE A 152 12.91 12.34 7.76
N THR A 153 13.26 13.60 7.89
CA THR A 153 12.28 14.69 7.80
C THR A 153 11.77 14.83 6.36
N ALA A 154 10.50 15.21 6.22
CA ALA A 154 9.87 15.37 4.91
C ALA A 154 10.65 16.30 3.97
N THR A 155 11.30 17.31 4.51
CA THR A 155 12.14 18.28 3.77
C THR A 155 13.41 17.68 3.18
N LYS A 156 13.97 16.65 3.82
CA LYS A 156 15.20 15.97 3.37
C LYS A 156 14.94 14.73 2.53
N GLU A 157 13.73 14.18 2.58
CA GLU A 157 13.39 12.93 1.86
C GLU A 157 13.66 13.03 0.35
N TYR A 158 13.23 14.12 -0.26
CA TYR A 158 13.38 14.31 -1.70
C TYR A 158 14.85 14.37 -2.11
N ASP A 159 15.65 15.22 -1.45
CA ASP A 159 17.05 15.43 -1.83
C ASP A 159 17.88 14.16 -1.63
N LEU A 160 17.72 13.48 -0.49
CA LEU A 160 18.40 12.22 -0.22
C LEU A 160 18.01 11.11 -1.20
N CYS A 161 16.71 10.99 -1.48
CA CYS A 161 16.22 10.00 -2.43
C CYS A 161 16.75 10.26 -3.82
N LYS A 162 16.70 11.54 -4.27
CA LYS A 162 17.21 11.98 -5.57
C LYS A 162 18.70 11.72 -5.70
N GLU A 163 19.48 12.18 -4.73
CA GLU A 163 20.92 12.00 -4.70
C GLU A 163 21.30 10.53 -4.86
N ARG A 164 20.80 9.66 -3.99
CA ARG A 164 21.17 8.24 -3.95
C ARG A 164 20.71 7.48 -5.19
N THR A 165 19.50 7.75 -5.66
CA THR A 165 18.97 7.12 -6.86
C THR A 165 19.80 7.48 -8.09
N PHE A 166 20.00 8.77 -8.35
CA PHE A 166 20.61 9.22 -9.60
C PHE A 166 22.13 9.15 -9.59
N GLN A 167 22.80 9.20 -8.42
CA GLN A 167 24.22 8.89 -8.33
C GLN A 167 24.50 7.43 -8.67
N LYS A 168 23.69 6.48 -8.13
CA LYS A 168 23.86 5.07 -8.45
C LYS A 168 23.64 4.81 -9.94
N LEU A 169 22.58 5.37 -10.54
CA LEU A 169 22.31 5.22 -11.95
C LEU A 169 23.44 5.78 -12.83
N SER A 170 23.98 6.93 -12.47
CA SER A 170 25.13 7.50 -13.17
C SER A 170 26.38 6.61 -13.10
N LYS A 171 26.66 6.02 -11.92
CA LYS A 171 27.76 5.05 -11.77
C LYS A 171 27.55 3.79 -12.62
N MET A 172 26.31 3.42 -12.90
CA MET A 172 25.95 2.31 -13.77
C MET A 172 25.89 2.69 -15.26
N GLY A 173 26.26 3.93 -15.62
CA GLY A 173 26.25 4.41 -17.00
C GLY A 173 24.86 4.70 -17.56
N ILE A 174 23.87 4.96 -16.71
CA ILE A 174 22.49 5.27 -17.11
C ILE A 174 22.22 6.75 -16.85
N TYR A 175 21.87 7.48 -17.91
CA TYR A 175 21.65 8.92 -17.87
C TYR A 175 20.27 9.27 -18.40
N PHE A 176 19.54 10.15 -17.70
CA PHE A 176 18.25 10.68 -18.08
C PHE A 176 18.40 12.12 -18.56
N LYS A 177 17.91 12.41 -19.78
CA LYS A 177 17.92 13.76 -20.34
C LYS A 177 17.08 14.73 -19.51
N ASN A 178 15.88 14.29 -19.11
CA ASN A 178 14.98 15.02 -18.25
C ASN A 178 14.99 14.38 -16.85
N LYS A 179 15.62 15.03 -15.89
CA LYS A 179 15.61 14.58 -14.50
C LYS A 179 14.24 14.90 -13.86
N PRO A 180 13.70 13.99 -13.06
CA PRO A 180 12.44 14.24 -12.35
C PRO A 180 12.59 15.30 -11.25
N ASN A 181 11.48 15.92 -10.89
CA ASN A 181 11.36 16.85 -9.77
C ASN A 181 10.58 16.22 -8.61
N SER A 182 10.30 16.99 -7.56
CA SER A 182 9.62 16.50 -6.35
C SER A 182 8.20 15.96 -6.61
N HIS A 183 7.48 16.46 -7.61
CA HIS A 183 6.15 15.99 -7.97
C HIS A 183 6.15 14.58 -8.59
N ASN A 184 7.32 14.14 -9.04
CA ASN A 184 7.50 12.81 -9.62
C ASN A 184 7.83 11.74 -8.55
N LEU A 185 8.02 12.11 -7.29
CA LEU A 185 8.38 11.21 -6.20
C LEU A 185 7.18 10.91 -5.30
N ALA A 186 6.73 9.67 -5.30
CA ALA A 186 5.88 9.16 -4.25
C ALA A 186 6.75 8.66 -3.07
N THR A 187 6.43 9.12 -1.86
CA THR A 187 7.12 8.78 -0.61
C THR A 187 6.22 7.92 0.27
N PRO A 188 6.72 7.34 1.37
CA PRO A 188 5.89 6.65 2.37
C PRO A 188 4.68 7.48 2.83
N ARG A 189 4.83 8.82 2.92
CA ARG A 189 3.71 9.73 3.24
C ARG A 189 2.63 9.77 2.16
N ALA A 190 3.02 9.62 0.89
CA ALA A 190 2.05 9.53 -0.21
C ALA A 190 1.25 8.23 -0.11
N PHE A 191 1.90 7.11 0.21
CA PHE A 191 1.21 5.83 0.42
C PHE A 191 0.27 5.86 1.62
N GLU A 192 0.67 6.52 2.73
CA GLU A 192 -0.24 6.72 3.88
C GLU A 192 -1.47 7.54 3.52
N ARG A 193 -1.33 8.57 2.67
CA ARG A 193 -2.51 9.34 2.19
C ARG A 193 -3.44 8.50 1.31
N LEU A 194 -2.89 7.57 0.51
CA LEU A 194 -3.68 6.68 -0.35
C LEU A 194 -4.34 5.54 0.45
N ALA A 195 -3.68 5.05 1.50
CA ALA A 195 -4.14 3.97 2.36
C ALA A 195 -3.98 4.37 3.83
N PRO A 196 -4.85 5.24 4.37
CA PRO A 196 -4.76 5.73 5.73
C PRO A 196 -4.73 4.60 6.76
N GLY A 197 -3.83 4.72 7.74
CA GLY A 197 -3.60 3.72 8.77
C GLY A 197 -2.64 2.59 8.37
N ALA A 198 -2.16 2.58 7.13
CA ALA A 198 -1.17 1.60 6.68
C ALA A 198 0.26 1.91 7.15
N ASP A 199 0.51 3.07 7.74
CA ASP A 199 1.83 3.54 8.15
C ASP A 199 2.80 3.71 6.96
N GLY A 200 2.25 4.02 5.77
CA GLY A 200 2.99 4.06 4.52
C GLY A 200 3.51 2.70 4.04
N SER A 201 3.21 1.64 4.74
CA SER A 201 3.63 0.26 4.45
C SER A 201 2.87 -0.30 3.25
N ILE A 202 3.58 -0.92 2.29
CA ILE A 202 2.96 -1.40 1.04
C ILE A 202 2.43 -2.83 1.12
N TYR A 203 2.87 -3.61 2.11
CA TYR A 203 2.45 -5.01 2.31
C TYR A 203 1.73 -5.27 3.62
N GLY A 204 1.44 -4.24 4.40
CA GLY A 204 0.79 -4.37 5.70
C GLY A 204 1.70 -5.01 6.74
N LEU A 205 1.35 -6.19 7.28
CA LEU A 205 2.20 -6.96 8.19
C LEU A 205 3.49 -7.37 7.50
N SER A 206 4.64 -7.24 8.20
CA SER A 206 5.95 -7.69 7.66
C SER A 206 5.97 -9.19 7.40
N PRO A 207 6.52 -9.63 6.25
CA PRO A 207 6.68 -11.05 5.94
C PRO A 207 7.87 -11.71 6.64
N GLU A 208 8.70 -10.96 7.36
CA GLU A 208 9.99 -11.44 7.91
C GLU A 208 9.88 -12.55 8.96
N ARG A 209 8.73 -12.66 9.62
CA ARG A 209 8.52 -13.69 10.63
C ARG A 209 8.02 -14.98 10.00
N LEU A 210 8.57 -16.09 10.46
CA LEU A 210 8.02 -17.40 10.17
C LEU A 210 6.54 -17.43 10.53
N LEU A 211 5.68 -17.91 9.64
CA LEU A 211 4.23 -17.95 9.79
C LEU A 211 3.51 -16.59 9.77
N SER A 212 4.17 -15.50 9.38
CA SER A 212 3.54 -14.16 9.31
C SER A 212 2.27 -14.15 8.44
N THR A 213 2.25 -14.94 7.37
CA THR A 213 1.07 -15.10 6.50
C THR A 213 -0.15 -15.59 7.26
N PHE A 214 0.03 -16.52 8.21
CA PHE A 214 -1.05 -17.06 9.04
C PHE A 214 -1.45 -16.13 10.20
N GLN A 215 -0.65 -15.12 10.50
CA GLN A 215 -0.98 -14.10 11.51
C GLN A 215 -1.86 -13.00 10.95
N ARG A 216 -1.98 -12.88 9.61
CA ARG A 216 -2.89 -11.91 8.99
C ARG A 216 -4.33 -12.21 9.38
N PRO A 217 -5.15 -11.15 9.60
CA PRO A 217 -6.55 -11.36 9.98
C PRO A 217 -7.29 -12.14 8.88
N SER A 218 -8.19 -13.00 9.30
CA SER A 218 -9.12 -13.68 8.41
C SER A 218 -10.20 -12.73 7.90
N THR A 219 -10.89 -13.12 6.84
CA THR A 219 -12.04 -12.36 6.30
C THR A 219 -13.12 -12.10 7.33
N LYS A 220 -13.46 -13.08 8.17
CA LYS A 220 -14.51 -12.95 9.19
C LYS A 220 -13.94 -12.40 10.48
N THR A 221 -14.57 -11.36 11.03
CA THR A 221 -14.24 -10.81 12.33
C THR A 221 -15.13 -11.41 13.43
N LYS A 222 -14.87 -11.01 14.68
CA LYS A 222 -15.72 -11.34 15.83
C LYS A 222 -17.04 -10.55 15.85
N ILE A 223 -17.14 -9.48 15.06
CA ILE A 223 -18.34 -8.64 14.95
C ILE A 223 -19.20 -9.20 13.82
N LYS A 224 -20.45 -9.53 14.10
CA LYS A 224 -21.38 -10.03 13.09
C LYS A 224 -21.65 -8.94 12.04
N GLY A 225 -21.52 -9.31 10.78
CA GLY A 225 -21.68 -8.40 9.65
C GLY A 225 -20.44 -7.55 9.32
N LEU A 226 -19.31 -7.70 10.03
CA LEU A 226 -18.04 -7.03 9.68
C LEU A 226 -17.06 -8.01 9.08
N TYR A 227 -16.69 -7.77 7.82
CA TYR A 227 -15.77 -8.59 7.04
C TYR A 227 -14.58 -7.77 6.57
N LEU A 228 -13.47 -8.46 6.29
CA LEU A 228 -12.22 -7.87 5.79
C LEU A 228 -11.85 -8.45 4.44
N ALA A 229 -11.24 -7.60 3.59
CA ALA A 229 -10.59 -8.01 2.35
C ALA A 229 -9.38 -7.10 2.06
N GLY A 230 -8.56 -7.49 1.09
CA GLY A 230 -7.41 -6.71 0.64
C GLY A 230 -6.08 -7.29 1.09
N GLY A 231 -4.99 -6.59 0.74
CA GLY A 231 -3.63 -7.05 0.99
C GLY A 231 -3.23 -7.17 2.48
N GLY A 232 -3.95 -6.49 3.39
CA GLY A 232 -3.75 -6.61 4.83
C GLY A 232 -4.43 -7.83 5.46
N THR A 233 -5.30 -8.52 4.70
CA THR A 233 -6.09 -9.68 5.13
C THR A 233 -5.52 -10.96 4.51
N HIS A 234 -5.72 -12.11 5.16
CA HIS A 234 -5.32 -13.40 4.58
C HIS A 234 -6.01 -13.61 3.20
N PRO A 235 -5.30 -14.10 2.16
CA PRO A 235 -3.97 -14.70 2.16
C PRO A 235 -2.80 -13.70 2.14
N GLY A 236 -3.00 -12.42 1.87
CA GLY A 236 -1.96 -11.42 2.01
C GLY A 236 -1.83 -10.45 0.83
N PRO A 237 -0.67 -9.76 0.71
CA PRO A 237 -0.44 -8.74 -0.30
C PRO A 237 -0.18 -9.32 -1.69
N GLY A 238 -0.29 -8.45 -2.69
CA GLY A 238 -0.18 -8.76 -4.10
C GLY A 238 -1.55 -8.84 -4.76
N LEU A 239 -1.65 -8.40 -6.03
CA LEU A 239 -2.93 -8.30 -6.74
C LEU A 239 -3.73 -9.62 -6.75
N PRO A 240 -3.12 -10.80 -7.05
CA PRO A 240 -3.86 -12.06 -7.04
C PRO A 240 -4.40 -12.41 -5.65
N MET A 241 -3.60 -12.22 -4.60
CA MET A 241 -3.97 -12.55 -3.23
C MET A 241 -5.04 -11.61 -2.69
N ALA A 242 -4.93 -10.31 -2.97
CA ALA A 242 -5.94 -9.33 -2.62
C ALA A 242 -7.28 -9.60 -3.33
N ALA A 243 -7.26 -9.97 -4.61
CA ALA A 243 -8.46 -10.37 -5.34
C ALA A 243 -9.08 -11.65 -4.76
N LEU A 244 -8.26 -12.64 -4.40
CA LEU A 244 -8.71 -13.87 -3.76
C LEU A 244 -9.35 -13.60 -2.39
N SER A 245 -8.79 -12.68 -1.59
CA SER A 245 -9.41 -12.27 -0.32
C SER A 245 -10.80 -11.65 -0.54
N GLY A 246 -10.97 -10.86 -1.60
CA GLY A 246 -12.26 -10.29 -2.00
C GLY A 246 -13.28 -11.36 -2.39
N LYS A 247 -12.85 -12.40 -3.14
CA LYS A 247 -13.68 -13.56 -3.48
C LYS A 247 -14.14 -14.30 -2.21
N HIS A 248 -13.22 -14.61 -1.30
CA HIS A 248 -13.54 -15.26 -0.02
C HIS A 248 -14.55 -14.44 0.80
N ALA A 249 -14.37 -13.11 0.82
CA ALA A 249 -15.30 -12.23 1.52
C ALA A 249 -16.70 -12.27 0.91
N ALA A 250 -16.82 -12.22 -0.42
CA ALA A 250 -18.09 -12.26 -1.11
C ALA A 250 -18.84 -13.60 -0.87
N GLU A 251 -18.11 -14.72 -0.94
CA GLU A 251 -18.67 -16.05 -0.67
C GLU A 251 -19.15 -16.18 0.77
N MET A 252 -18.37 -15.67 1.74
CA MET A 252 -18.73 -15.70 3.16
C MET A 252 -19.94 -14.82 3.47
N ILE A 253 -20.01 -13.62 2.90
CA ILE A 253 -21.15 -12.70 3.05
C ILE A 253 -22.42 -13.35 2.46
N LYS A 254 -22.34 -13.92 1.27
CA LYS A 254 -23.49 -14.61 0.63
C LYS A 254 -24.01 -15.74 1.53
N ARG A 255 -23.13 -16.57 2.06
CA ARG A 255 -23.49 -17.64 2.98
C ARG A 255 -24.13 -17.14 4.26
N ASP A 256 -23.52 -16.13 4.91
CA ASP A 256 -24.02 -15.59 6.17
C ASP A 256 -25.38 -14.84 5.98
N LEU A 257 -25.63 -14.25 4.81
CA LEU A 257 -26.93 -13.63 4.47
C LEU A 257 -28.01 -14.66 4.12
N ALA A 258 -27.65 -15.80 3.51
CA ALA A 258 -28.59 -16.87 3.19
C ALA A 258 -29.08 -17.64 4.45
N LEU A 259 -28.38 -17.50 5.58
CA LEU A 259 -28.72 -18.12 6.86
C LEU A 259 -29.55 -17.21 7.77
N ILE A 260 -29.91 -16.01 7.31
CA ILE A 260 -30.77 -15.03 7.98
C ILE A 260 -32.15 -15.01 7.36
#